data_80df02b4733b0eed89083b4412abb35f
#
_entry.id   80df02b4733b0eed89083b4412abb35f
#
_cell.length_a   1.000
_cell.length_b   1.000
_cell.length_c   1.000
_cell.angle_alpha   90.00
_cell.angle_beta   90.00
_cell.angle_gamma   90.00
#
_symmetry.space_group_name_H-M   'P 1'
#
loop_
_entity.id
_entity.type
_entity.pdbx_description
1 polymer ?
#
loop_
_entity_poly.entity_id
_entity_poly.type
_entity_poly.pdbx_seq_one_letter_code
_entity_poly.pdbx_strand_id
1 'polypeptide(L)'
;MIKSLYLRVVLTFLAVVVVSVSVAFPLATLFFRSLITSEFQDEMLTIGSQIVKLSEDMQVKQLDTFVTESNRFNENYIFTLFNEQGEPMTAVSLNKRGVPRISASEVAYVLNGSVFKSLDYGLIKDPLGDMKVGIPLVLGEKTFALFIHPNLSETTRRQVQTAIITVLVIVLVVGSLLILVASRYLVNPLKKLTVATQRLARGNFNVHVAVNQKDELGQLADSFNHMAGELKQLEQMRQDFVSNVSHEFQTPLTSIRGFSKALRESEIEESERLRYLEIIERESDRLSRLSDNLLKLASLESEHHPFNPTTFDLDEQLRRIVVFYEPLWSEKQLDMDLSLPRVKISADADQLNQVWMNLIGNAVKFTPVGGHIFIKLVPLRDRVQIWVQDNGIGISEEDQGRIFERFYKVDQARQRDTGSGLGLAIVRKIIDLHQGTIEVRSEQGKGTQFLVTLPILTYTLKKS
;
A
#
# COMPACT_ATOMS: atom_id res chain seq x y z
N MET A 1 -27.60 -8.53 -3.48
CA MET A 1 -26.14 -8.55 -3.19
C MET A 1 -25.77 -7.35 -2.33
N ILE A 2 -25.14 -7.59 -1.17
CA ILE A 2 -24.71 -6.52 -0.25
C ILE A 2 -23.62 -5.71 -0.92
N LYS A 3 -23.87 -4.42 -1.24
CA LYS A 3 -22.93 -3.54 -1.97
C LYS A 3 -21.86 -2.92 -1.04
N SER A 4 -22.07 -2.91 0.28
CA SER A 4 -21.14 -2.30 1.24
C SER A 4 -20.06 -3.28 1.70
N LEU A 5 -18.77 -2.96 1.46
CA LEU A 5 -17.62 -3.73 1.97
C LEU A 5 -17.70 -3.87 3.50
N TYR A 6 -18.02 -2.78 4.20
CA TYR A 6 -18.20 -2.78 5.65
C TYR A 6 -19.20 -3.85 6.11
N LEU A 7 -20.39 -3.89 5.48
CA LEU A 7 -21.42 -4.84 5.85
C LEU A 7 -21.02 -6.29 5.52
N ARG A 8 -20.31 -6.52 4.42
CA ARG A 8 -19.77 -7.85 4.10
C ARG A 8 -18.76 -8.31 5.15
N VAL A 9 -17.79 -7.47 5.52
CA VAL A 9 -16.79 -7.78 6.52
C VAL A 9 -17.46 -8.08 7.85
N VAL A 10 -18.36 -7.22 8.32
CA VAL A 10 -19.11 -7.44 9.59
C VAL A 10 -19.88 -8.74 9.55
N LEU A 11 -20.64 -9.02 8.49
CA LEU A 11 -21.43 -10.25 8.38
C LEU A 11 -20.56 -11.50 8.28
N THR A 12 -19.44 -11.44 7.57
CA THR A 12 -18.50 -12.57 7.48
C THR A 12 -17.92 -12.89 8.86
N PHE A 13 -17.44 -11.89 9.60
CA PHE A 13 -16.91 -12.11 10.93
C PHE A 13 -17.98 -12.56 11.93
N LEU A 14 -19.20 -12.01 11.84
CA LEU A 14 -20.32 -12.46 12.68
C LEU A 14 -20.65 -13.93 12.39
N ALA A 15 -20.68 -14.32 11.12
CA ALA A 15 -20.90 -15.72 10.73
C ALA A 15 -19.79 -16.63 11.27
N VAL A 16 -18.52 -16.20 11.21
CA VAL A 16 -17.38 -16.94 11.76
C VAL A 16 -17.54 -17.12 13.28
N VAL A 17 -17.94 -16.07 14.02
CA VAL A 17 -18.16 -16.17 15.47
C VAL A 17 -19.29 -17.15 15.78
N VAL A 18 -20.41 -17.06 15.07
CA VAL A 18 -21.55 -17.98 15.26
C VAL A 18 -21.15 -19.42 14.96
N VAL A 19 -20.46 -19.66 13.85
CA VAL A 19 -19.96 -21.00 13.49
C VAL A 19 -18.96 -21.51 14.52
N SER A 20 -18.01 -20.68 14.96
CA SER A 20 -17.01 -21.04 15.97
C SER A 20 -17.67 -21.43 17.28
N VAL A 21 -18.65 -20.66 17.76
CA VAL A 21 -19.41 -20.98 18.99
C VAL A 21 -20.20 -22.26 18.77
N SER A 22 -20.85 -22.45 17.63
CA SER A 22 -21.64 -23.65 17.32
C SER A 22 -20.80 -24.93 17.25
N VAL A 23 -19.52 -24.82 16.88
CA VAL A 23 -18.58 -25.95 16.86
C VAL A 23 -17.89 -26.14 18.22
N ALA A 24 -17.42 -25.06 18.84
CA ALA A 24 -16.70 -25.12 20.12
C ALA A 24 -17.55 -25.61 21.26
N PHE A 25 -18.83 -25.23 21.30
CA PHE A 25 -19.72 -25.63 22.37
C PHE A 25 -19.93 -27.17 22.47
N PRO A 26 -20.30 -27.90 21.40
CA PRO A 26 -20.38 -29.34 21.43
C PRO A 26 -19.05 -30.02 21.78
N LEU A 27 -17.93 -29.54 21.22
CA LEU A 27 -16.60 -30.09 21.50
C LEU A 27 -16.21 -29.90 22.96
N ALA A 28 -16.41 -28.69 23.51
CA ALA A 28 -16.19 -28.45 24.94
C ALA A 28 -17.06 -29.31 25.81
N THR A 29 -18.34 -29.47 25.44
CA THR A 29 -19.28 -30.31 26.17
C THR A 29 -18.81 -31.78 26.19
N LEU A 30 -18.37 -32.30 25.06
CA LEU A 30 -17.82 -33.68 24.97
C LEU A 30 -16.56 -33.85 25.81
N PHE A 31 -15.63 -32.89 25.73
CA PHE A 31 -14.38 -32.94 26.50
C PHE A 31 -14.61 -32.88 28.02
N PHE A 32 -15.35 -31.87 28.47
CA PHE A 32 -15.65 -31.73 29.88
C PHE A 32 -16.51 -32.86 30.42
N ARG A 33 -17.42 -33.41 29.59
CA ARG A 33 -18.23 -34.55 29.93
C ARG A 33 -17.38 -35.77 30.31
N SER A 34 -16.43 -36.15 29.45
CA SER A 34 -15.55 -37.32 29.72
C SER A 34 -14.75 -37.12 31.02
N LEU A 35 -14.23 -35.92 31.24
CA LEU A 35 -13.43 -35.58 32.41
C LEU A 35 -14.27 -35.61 33.73
N ILE A 36 -15.42 -34.97 33.69
CA ILE A 36 -16.33 -34.92 34.85
C ILE A 36 -16.89 -36.31 35.18
N THR A 37 -17.28 -37.09 34.16
CA THR A 37 -17.82 -38.43 34.35
C THR A 37 -16.81 -39.36 35.02
N SER A 38 -15.54 -39.36 34.60
CA SER A 38 -14.51 -40.20 35.22
C SER A 38 -14.23 -39.80 36.66
N GLU A 39 -14.14 -38.52 36.96
CA GLU A 39 -13.86 -38.00 38.30
C GLU A 39 -14.99 -38.35 39.29
N PHE A 40 -16.24 -38.10 38.89
CA PHE A 40 -17.39 -38.45 39.71
C PHE A 40 -17.55 -39.98 39.92
N GLN A 41 -17.26 -40.79 38.91
CA GLN A 41 -17.31 -42.25 39.05
C GLN A 41 -16.23 -42.75 40.02
N ASP A 42 -15.03 -42.22 39.98
CA ASP A 42 -13.94 -42.62 40.88
C ASP A 42 -14.22 -42.15 42.32
N GLU A 43 -14.82 -40.96 42.50
CA GLU A 43 -15.29 -40.50 43.81
C GLU A 43 -16.42 -41.42 44.38
N MET A 44 -17.43 -41.75 43.55
CA MET A 44 -18.49 -42.68 43.95
C MET A 44 -17.96 -44.07 44.32
N LEU A 45 -16.95 -44.59 43.58
CA LEU A 45 -16.28 -45.84 43.94
C LEU A 45 -15.57 -45.73 45.27
N THR A 46 -14.89 -44.63 45.53
CA THR A 46 -14.19 -44.40 46.79
C THR A 46 -15.18 -44.38 47.97
N ILE A 47 -16.27 -43.62 47.82
CA ILE A 47 -17.33 -43.56 48.84
C ILE A 47 -17.98 -44.96 49.03
N GLY A 48 -18.27 -45.64 47.92
CA GLY A 48 -18.85 -46.94 47.96
C GLY A 48 -17.97 -48.01 48.65
N SER A 49 -16.67 -47.99 48.37
CA SER A 49 -15.72 -48.87 49.04
C SER A 49 -15.60 -48.62 50.56
N GLN A 50 -15.73 -47.33 50.97
CA GLN A 50 -15.76 -46.97 52.38
C GLN A 50 -17.04 -47.52 53.05
N ILE A 51 -18.18 -47.40 52.35
CA ILE A 51 -19.47 -47.95 52.88
C ILE A 51 -19.36 -49.46 52.97
N VAL A 52 -18.81 -50.17 51.98
CA VAL A 52 -18.62 -51.64 52.07
C VAL A 52 -17.77 -52.01 53.27
N LYS A 53 -16.64 -51.32 53.47
CA LYS A 53 -15.75 -51.57 54.60
C LYS A 53 -16.39 -51.31 55.96
N LEU A 54 -17.19 -50.26 56.05
CA LEU A 54 -17.93 -49.95 57.30
C LEU A 54 -19.06 -50.96 57.56
N SER A 55 -19.56 -51.62 56.55
CA SER A 55 -20.66 -52.58 56.70
C SER A 55 -20.23 -54.03 57.00
N GLU A 56 -18.94 -54.35 56.87
CA GLU A 56 -18.40 -55.70 57.12
C GLU A 56 -18.75 -56.25 58.51
N ASP A 57 -18.83 -55.38 59.51
CA ASP A 57 -19.13 -55.72 60.87
C ASP A 57 -20.63 -55.58 61.26
N MET A 58 -21.50 -55.25 60.26
CA MET A 58 -22.90 -54.94 60.49
C MET A 58 -23.82 -56.20 60.29
N GLN A 59 -24.94 -56.27 61.03
CA GLN A 59 -25.99 -57.22 60.67
C GLN A 59 -26.88 -56.69 59.52
N VAL A 60 -27.48 -57.61 58.74
CA VAL A 60 -28.33 -57.26 57.60
C VAL A 60 -29.43 -56.25 57.90
N LYS A 61 -30.07 -56.37 59.10
CA LYS A 61 -31.11 -55.41 59.56
C LYS A 61 -30.57 -54.00 59.83
N GLN A 62 -29.30 -53.86 60.18
CA GLN A 62 -28.62 -52.58 60.40
C GLN A 62 -28.21 -51.91 59.17
N LEU A 63 -27.92 -52.70 58.09
CA LEU A 63 -27.47 -52.20 56.80
C LEU A 63 -28.52 -51.35 56.07
N ASP A 64 -29.80 -51.78 56.05
CA ASP A 64 -30.90 -51.01 55.48
C ASP A 64 -31.08 -49.63 56.19
N THR A 65 -31.07 -49.69 57.53
CA THR A 65 -31.15 -48.48 58.38
C THR A 65 -29.92 -47.55 58.07
N PHE A 66 -28.72 -48.12 58.00
CA PHE A 66 -27.49 -47.35 57.70
C PHE A 66 -27.54 -46.69 56.37
N VAL A 67 -27.91 -47.37 55.29
CA VAL A 67 -28.03 -46.78 53.96
C VAL A 67 -29.14 -45.73 53.89
N THR A 68 -30.24 -45.96 54.56
CA THR A 68 -31.38 -45.00 54.68
C THR A 68 -30.96 -43.73 55.43
N GLU A 69 -30.24 -43.84 56.52
CA GLU A 69 -29.71 -42.70 57.28
C GLU A 69 -28.58 -41.97 56.45
N SER A 70 -27.72 -42.73 55.76
CA SER A 70 -26.72 -42.15 54.87
C SER A 70 -27.34 -41.25 53.79
N ASN A 71 -28.49 -41.65 53.24
CA ASN A 71 -29.25 -40.83 52.27
C ASN A 71 -29.88 -39.57 52.93
N ARG A 72 -30.05 -39.51 54.22
CA ARG A 72 -30.56 -38.32 54.91
C ARG A 72 -29.49 -37.28 55.15
N PHE A 73 -28.26 -37.73 55.39
CA PHE A 73 -27.12 -36.85 55.69
C PHE A 73 -26.24 -36.51 54.49
N ASN A 74 -26.31 -37.27 53.38
CA ASN A 74 -25.54 -37.02 52.23
C ASN A 74 -26.33 -36.19 51.18
N GLU A 75 -25.95 -34.93 51.01
CA GLU A 75 -26.61 -34.03 50.05
C GLU A 75 -26.14 -34.26 48.62
N ASN A 76 -24.94 -34.84 48.40
CA ASN A 76 -24.32 -34.96 47.14
C ASN A 76 -24.60 -36.26 46.40
N TYR A 77 -24.85 -37.35 47.16
CA TYR A 77 -25.04 -38.69 46.58
C TYR A 77 -26.27 -39.37 47.15
N ILE A 78 -26.90 -40.20 46.31
CA ILE A 78 -28.02 -41.07 46.71
C ILE A 78 -27.56 -42.53 46.64
N PHE A 79 -27.82 -43.30 47.69
CA PHE A 79 -27.48 -44.72 47.80
C PHE A 79 -28.75 -45.55 47.67
N THR A 80 -28.71 -46.61 46.80
CA THR A 80 -29.82 -47.55 46.64
C THR A 80 -29.27 -48.95 46.79
N LEU A 81 -29.85 -49.67 47.76
CA LEU A 81 -29.46 -51.03 48.08
C LEU A 81 -30.48 -52.01 47.50
N PHE A 82 -30.00 -53.11 46.92
CA PHE A 82 -30.79 -54.23 46.40
C PHE A 82 -30.39 -55.50 47.14
N ASN A 83 -31.38 -56.33 47.39
CA ASN A 83 -31.22 -57.66 48.05
C ASN A 83 -30.73 -58.71 47.03
N GLU A 84 -30.49 -59.95 47.47
CA GLU A 84 -30.07 -61.12 46.66
C GLU A 84 -31.04 -61.41 45.51
N GLN A 85 -32.32 -61.05 45.66
CA GLN A 85 -33.39 -61.26 44.70
C GLN A 85 -33.45 -60.08 43.66
N GLY A 86 -32.67 -59.08 43.88
CA GLY A 86 -32.68 -57.86 43.03
C GLY A 86 -33.82 -56.92 43.35
N GLU A 87 -34.41 -57.03 44.58
CA GLU A 87 -35.45 -56.12 45.01
C GLU A 87 -34.84 -54.96 45.83
N PRO A 88 -35.33 -53.73 45.64
CA PRO A 88 -34.78 -52.57 46.34
C PRO A 88 -35.16 -52.66 47.84
N MET A 89 -34.16 -52.57 48.71
CA MET A 89 -34.34 -52.60 50.18
C MET A 89 -34.53 -51.21 50.75
N THR A 90 -33.99 -50.18 50.11
CA THR A 90 -34.08 -48.81 50.64
C THR A 90 -35.38 -48.12 50.24
N ALA A 91 -35.98 -47.37 51.15
CA ALA A 91 -37.25 -46.63 50.95
C ALA A 91 -37.07 -45.38 50.06
N VAL A 92 -35.96 -45.29 49.25
CA VAL A 92 -35.79 -44.19 48.29
C VAL A 92 -36.83 -44.41 47.20
N SER A 93 -37.73 -43.44 47.05
CA SER A 93 -38.73 -43.46 45.99
C SER A 93 -37.99 -43.38 44.60
N LEU A 94 -37.87 -44.57 44.00
CA LEU A 94 -37.25 -44.72 42.61
C LEU A 94 -38.01 -43.94 41.55
N ASN A 95 -39.14 -43.29 41.90
CA ASN A 95 -39.93 -42.43 41.02
C ASN A 95 -39.66 -40.93 41.20
N LYS A 96 -38.70 -40.52 42.03
CA LYS A 96 -38.28 -39.11 42.02
C LYS A 96 -37.58 -38.74 40.73
N ARG A 97 -38.02 -37.66 40.12
CA ARG A 97 -37.31 -37.05 38.98
C ARG A 97 -35.84 -36.82 39.33
N GLY A 98 -34.91 -37.42 38.59
CA GLY A 98 -33.45 -37.28 38.78
C GLY A 98 -32.75 -38.55 39.29
N VAL A 99 -33.47 -39.58 39.69
CA VAL A 99 -32.89 -40.90 40.04
C VAL A 99 -32.76 -41.72 38.75
N PRO A 100 -31.54 -42.19 38.36
CA PRO A 100 -31.38 -43.01 37.20
C PRO A 100 -32.10 -44.34 37.34
N ARG A 101 -32.72 -44.82 36.29
CA ARG A 101 -33.32 -46.16 36.31
C ARG A 101 -32.22 -47.21 36.38
N ILE A 102 -32.26 -48.04 37.39
CA ILE A 102 -31.38 -49.18 37.57
C ILE A 102 -32.09 -50.39 36.95
N SER A 103 -31.52 -50.99 35.93
CA SER A 103 -32.10 -52.18 35.28
C SER A 103 -31.80 -53.43 36.04
N ALA A 104 -32.69 -54.47 35.93
CA ALA A 104 -32.47 -55.76 36.55
C ALA A 104 -31.15 -56.43 36.07
N SER A 105 -30.72 -56.20 34.84
CA SER A 105 -29.44 -56.70 34.33
C SER A 105 -28.22 -56.03 34.99
N GLU A 106 -28.30 -54.76 35.34
CA GLU A 106 -27.24 -54.05 36.05
C GLU A 106 -27.16 -54.55 37.51
N VAL A 107 -28.28 -54.74 38.15
CA VAL A 107 -28.32 -55.30 39.47
C VAL A 107 -27.77 -56.74 39.54
N ALA A 108 -28.17 -57.60 38.58
CA ALA A 108 -27.62 -58.94 38.47
C ALA A 108 -26.10 -58.94 38.21
N TYR A 109 -25.59 -57.99 37.41
CA TYR A 109 -24.16 -57.84 37.18
C TYR A 109 -23.38 -57.58 38.45
N VAL A 110 -23.92 -56.67 39.31
CA VAL A 110 -23.29 -56.32 40.58
C VAL A 110 -23.43 -57.46 41.62
N LEU A 111 -24.56 -58.11 41.65
CA LEU A 111 -24.78 -59.30 42.54
C LEU A 111 -23.83 -60.47 42.25
N ASN A 112 -23.35 -60.58 40.95
CA ASN A 112 -22.33 -61.54 40.55
C ASN A 112 -20.91 -61.17 41.00
N GLY A 113 -20.74 -60.13 41.84
CA GLY A 113 -19.46 -59.72 42.39
C GLY A 113 -18.67 -58.71 41.50
N SER A 114 -19.27 -58.19 40.42
CA SER A 114 -18.62 -57.26 39.53
C SER A 114 -18.99 -55.81 39.84
N VAL A 115 -18.01 -54.88 39.73
CA VAL A 115 -18.27 -53.44 39.86
C VAL A 115 -18.86 -52.92 38.56
N PHE A 116 -20.01 -52.28 38.64
CA PHE A 116 -20.66 -51.65 37.50
C PHE A 116 -20.32 -50.15 37.44
N LYS A 117 -19.89 -49.65 36.30
CA LYS A 117 -19.77 -48.23 35.98
C LYS A 117 -20.70 -47.94 34.81
N SER A 118 -21.56 -46.91 34.95
CA SER A 118 -22.39 -46.48 33.82
C SER A 118 -21.52 -46.05 32.65
N LEU A 119 -21.79 -46.58 31.45
CA LEU A 119 -21.14 -46.10 30.22
C LEU A 119 -21.72 -44.77 29.79
N ASP A 120 -20.90 -43.94 29.18
CA ASP A 120 -21.31 -42.64 28.65
C ASP A 120 -22.11 -42.85 27.35
N TYR A 121 -23.41 -42.71 27.39
CA TYR A 121 -24.31 -42.94 26.25
C TYR A 121 -24.68 -41.63 25.55
N GLY A 122 -23.84 -41.19 24.55
CA GLY A 122 -24.22 -40.28 23.45
C GLY A 122 -24.58 -38.83 23.81
N LEU A 123 -24.56 -37.97 22.78
CA LEU A 123 -24.69 -36.51 22.83
C LEU A 123 -26.04 -35.95 23.34
N ILE A 124 -27.07 -36.78 23.46
CA ILE A 124 -28.48 -36.32 23.63
C ILE A 124 -29.05 -36.56 25.04
N LYS A 125 -28.45 -37.45 25.84
CA LYS A 125 -28.91 -37.74 27.21
C LYS A 125 -28.13 -36.92 28.24
N ASP A 126 -28.81 -36.63 29.36
CA ASP A 126 -28.25 -35.96 30.50
C ASP A 126 -27.11 -36.76 31.16
N PRO A 127 -25.83 -36.33 30.99
CA PRO A 127 -24.72 -37.14 31.43
C PRO A 127 -24.64 -37.32 32.94
N LEU A 128 -25.13 -36.36 33.69
CA LEU A 128 -25.09 -36.36 35.15
C LEU A 128 -26.32 -37.06 35.75
N GLY A 129 -27.46 -37.04 35.03
CA GLY A 129 -28.68 -37.65 35.49
C GLY A 129 -28.77 -39.17 35.37
N ASP A 130 -27.96 -39.73 34.43
CA ASP A 130 -27.92 -41.21 34.20
C ASP A 130 -26.65 -41.85 34.80
N MET A 131 -25.79 -41.07 35.47
CA MET A 131 -24.54 -41.53 36.05
C MET A 131 -24.82 -42.38 37.32
N LYS A 132 -24.25 -43.57 37.35
CA LYS A 132 -24.37 -44.48 38.49
C LYS A 132 -23.18 -45.46 38.55
N VAL A 133 -22.85 -45.85 39.76
CA VAL A 133 -21.85 -46.88 40.05
C VAL A 133 -22.49 -47.93 40.92
N GLY A 134 -22.32 -49.22 40.59
CA GLY A 134 -22.80 -50.34 41.37
C GLY A 134 -21.63 -51.12 41.97
N ILE A 135 -21.67 -51.37 43.24
CA ILE A 135 -20.62 -52.09 44.01
C ILE A 135 -21.22 -53.28 44.70
N PRO A 136 -20.62 -54.48 44.59
CA PRO A 136 -21.08 -55.63 45.38
C PRO A 136 -20.71 -55.42 46.87
N LEU A 137 -21.67 -55.70 47.74
CA LEU A 137 -21.54 -55.66 49.19
C LEU A 137 -21.83 -57.02 49.75
N VAL A 138 -20.82 -57.71 50.30
CA VAL A 138 -20.90 -59.08 50.81
C VAL A 138 -20.97 -59.04 52.30
N LEU A 139 -22.01 -59.65 52.86
CA LEU A 139 -22.26 -59.78 54.32
C LEU A 139 -22.50 -61.23 54.64
N GLY A 140 -21.52 -61.93 55.25
CA GLY A 140 -21.53 -63.35 55.46
C GLY A 140 -21.65 -64.13 54.09
N GLU A 141 -22.73 -64.96 54.00
CA GLU A 141 -23.00 -65.68 52.72
C GLU A 141 -23.90 -64.92 51.73
N LYS A 142 -24.27 -63.67 52.06
CA LYS A 142 -25.22 -62.87 51.29
C LYS A 142 -24.55 -61.76 50.53
N THR A 143 -24.87 -61.60 49.22
CA THR A 143 -24.42 -60.54 48.40
C THR A 143 -25.54 -59.53 48.09
N PHE A 144 -25.25 -58.25 48.32
CA PHE A 144 -26.14 -57.12 48.02
C PHE A 144 -25.56 -56.27 46.96
N ALA A 145 -26.40 -55.53 46.22
CA ALA A 145 -25.90 -54.58 45.22
C ALA A 145 -26.15 -53.14 45.70
N LEU A 146 -25.07 -52.40 45.98
CA LEU A 146 -25.10 -50.98 46.33
C LEU A 146 -24.88 -50.11 45.09
N PHE A 147 -25.90 -49.33 44.72
CA PHE A 147 -25.81 -48.34 43.68
C PHE A 147 -25.70 -46.94 44.26
N ILE A 148 -24.78 -46.16 43.71
CA ILE A 148 -24.50 -44.76 44.07
C ILE A 148 -24.70 -43.91 42.85
N HIS A 149 -25.42 -42.81 42.97
CA HIS A 149 -25.63 -41.84 41.95
C HIS A 149 -25.65 -40.41 42.51
N PRO A 150 -25.22 -39.39 41.69
CA PRO A 150 -25.18 -38.04 42.18
C PRO A 150 -26.58 -37.47 42.42
N ASN A 151 -26.75 -36.76 43.54
CA ASN A 151 -27.98 -36.08 43.89
C ASN A 151 -28.01 -34.67 43.31
N LEU A 152 -28.27 -34.55 42.01
CA LEU A 152 -28.36 -33.25 41.34
C LEU A 152 -29.75 -32.66 41.53
N SER A 153 -29.85 -31.67 42.42
CA SER A 153 -31.09 -30.93 42.56
C SER A 153 -31.44 -30.19 41.22
N GLU A 154 -32.74 -30.08 40.96
CA GLU A 154 -33.19 -29.32 39.74
C GLU A 154 -32.65 -27.87 39.74
N THR A 155 -32.42 -27.29 40.91
CA THR A 155 -31.80 -25.98 41.11
C THR A 155 -30.35 -25.92 40.61
N THR A 156 -29.51 -26.87 41.01
CA THR A 156 -28.09 -26.96 40.59
C THR A 156 -27.99 -27.13 39.10
N ARG A 157 -28.82 -27.99 38.52
CA ARG A 157 -28.88 -28.22 37.06
C ARG A 157 -29.25 -26.97 36.31
N ARG A 158 -30.28 -26.22 36.75
CA ARG A 158 -30.66 -24.94 36.15
C ARG A 158 -29.57 -23.90 36.30
N GLN A 159 -28.87 -23.81 37.42
CA GLN A 159 -27.78 -22.88 37.64
C GLN A 159 -26.63 -23.13 36.67
N VAL A 160 -26.21 -24.38 36.44
CA VAL A 160 -25.17 -24.73 35.49
C VAL A 160 -25.58 -24.37 34.06
N GLN A 161 -26.81 -24.74 33.67
CA GLN A 161 -27.31 -24.38 32.32
C GLN A 161 -27.38 -22.86 32.12
N THR A 162 -27.86 -22.13 33.12
CA THR A 162 -27.91 -20.65 33.04
C THR A 162 -26.53 -20.05 32.97
N ALA A 163 -25.56 -20.54 33.73
CA ALA A 163 -24.17 -20.07 33.67
C ALA A 163 -23.56 -20.28 32.29
N ILE A 164 -23.75 -21.46 31.69
CA ILE A 164 -23.26 -21.76 30.32
C ILE A 164 -23.87 -20.80 29.30
N ILE A 165 -25.21 -20.64 29.34
CA ILE A 165 -25.91 -19.73 28.41
C ILE A 165 -25.42 -18.29 28.59
N THR A 166 -25.24 -17.84 29.82
CA THR A 166 -24.76 -16.50 30.16
C THR A 166 -23.36 -16.25 29.57
N VAL A 167 -22.42 -17.20 29.74
CA VAL A 167 -21.07 -17.11 29.18
C VAL A 167 -21.13 -17.04 27.66
N LEU A 168 -21.95 -17.90 27.02
CA LEU A 168 -22.12 -17.85 25.55
C LEU A 168 -22.63 -16.51 25.05
N VAL A 169 -23.65 -15.95 25.74
CA VAL A 169 -24.18 -14.62 25.36
C VAL A 169 -23.12 -13.53 25.51
N ILE A 170 -22.37 -13.56 26.63
CA ILE A 170 -21.27 -12.60 26.86
C ILE A 170 -20.22 -12.68 25.72
N VAL A 171 -19.76 -13.88 25.39
CA VAL A 171 -18.79 -14.10 24.30
C VAL A 171 -19.32 -13.56 22.95
N LEU A 172 -20.59 -13.82 22.67
CA LEU A 172 -21.21 -13.38 21.42
C LEU A 172 -21.34 -11.85 21.36
N VAL A 173 -21.75 -11.20 22.45
CA VAL A 173 -21.89 -9.74 22.53
C VAL A 173 -20.52 -9.06 22.45
N VAL A 174 -19.56 -9.49 23.27
CA VAL A 174 -18.21 -8.90 23.26
C VAL A 174 -17.51 -9.13 21.92
N GLY A 175 -17.58 -10.35 21.37
CA GLY A 175 -17.03 -10.66 20.05
C GLY A 175 -17.64 -9.78 18.95
N SER A 176 -18.96 -9.61 18.94
CA SER A 176 -19.64 -8.72 17.97
C SER A 176 -19.21 -7.26 18.11
N LEU A 177 -19.06 -6.77 19.34
CA LEU A 177 -18.61 -5.38 19.59
C LEU A 177 -17.17 -5.17 19.09
N LEU A 178 -16.26 -6.10 19.39
CA LEU A 178 -14.88 -6.04 18.92
C LEU A 178 -14.78 -6.05 17.38
N ILE A 179 -15.61 -6.85 16.71
CA ILE A 179 -15.67 -6.90 15.24
C ILE A 179 -16.14 -5.57 14.67
N LEU A 180 -17.14 -4.93 15.26
CA LEU A 180 -17.63 -3.62 14.82
C LEU A 180 -16.53 -2.54 14.91
N VAL A 181 -15.76 -2.56 15.99
CA VAL A 181 -14.63 -1.64 16.20
C VAL A 181 -13.52 -1.91 15.17
N ALA A 182 -13.07 -3.17 15.05
CA ALA A 182 -12.02 -3.57 14.12
C ALA A 182 -12.41 -3.26 12.67
N SER A 183 -13.67 -3.52 12.28
CA SER A 183 -14.18 -3.21 10.94
C SER A 183 -14.12 -1.71 10.61
N ARG A 184 -14.42 -0.83 11.56
CA ARG A 184 -14.27 0.62 11.38
C ARG A 184 -12.81 1.02 11.19
N TYR A 185 -11.90 0.40 11.93
CA TYR A 185 -10.47 0.71 11.90
C TYR A 185 -9.81 0.31 10.57
N LEU A 186 -10.23 -0.81 9.98
CA LEU A 186 -9.69 -1.32 8.71
C LEU A 186 -10.43 -0.80 7.47
N VAL A 187 -11.77 -0.77 7.51
CA VAL A 187 -12.56 -0.47 6.30
C VAL A 187 -12.62 1.02 5.96
N ASN A 188 -12.63 1.89 6.97
CA ASN A 188 -12.74 3.34 6.73
C ASN A 188 -11.52 3.92 5.98
N PRO A 189 -10.26 3.62 6.33
CA PRO A 189 -9.09 4.05 5.57
C PRO A 189 -9.13 3.56 4.12
N LEU A 190 -9.45 2.29 3.88
CA LEU A 190 -9.59 1.73 2.53
C LEU A 190 -10.66 2.44 1.70
N LYS A 191 -11.80 2.78 2.32
CA LYS A 191 -12.86 3.54 1.65
C LYS A 191 -12.39 4.94 1.28
N LYS A 192 -11.64 5.62 2.17
CA LYS A 192 -11.05 6.94 1.88
C LYS A 192 -10.10 6.86 0.70
N LEU A 193 -9.19 5.87 0.67
CA LEU A 193 -8.27 5.62 -0.44
C LEU A 193 -9.03 5.35 -1.74
N THR A 194 -10.05 4.50 -1.72
CA THR A 194 -10.87 4.20 -2.90
C THR A 194 -11.54 5.46 -3.48
N VAL A 195 -12.12 6.30 -2.61
CA VAL A 195 -12.76 7.56 -3.03
C VAL A 195 -11.72 8.55 -3.59
N ALA A 196 -10.55 8.65 -2.95
CA ALA A 196 -9.47 9.52 -3.42
C ALA A 196 -8.95 9.06 -4.79
N THR A 197 -8.75 7.75 -4.99
CA THR A 197 -8.34 7.17 -6.28
C THR A 197 -9.38 7.46 -7.37
N GLN A 198 -10.68 7.34 -7.07
CA GLN A 198 -11.73 7.69 -8.04
C GLN A 198 -11.74 9.18 -8.41
N ARG A 199 -11.44 10.07 -7.46
CA ARG A 199 -11.30 11.52 -7.73
C ARG A 199 -10.08 11.81 -8.59
N LEU A 200 -8.95 11.15 -8.28
CA LEU A 200 -7.71 11.25 -9.06
C LEU A 200 -7.94 10.80 -10.52
N ALA A 201 -8.61 9.65 -10.71
CA ALA A 201 -8.94 9.12 -12.04
C ALA A 201 -9.90 10.03 -12.87
N ARG A 202 -10.64 10.91 -12.21
CA ARG A 202 -11.48 11.94 -12.87
C ARG A 202 -10.76 13.25 -13.14
N GLY A 203 -9.43 13.28 -12.95
CA GLY A 203 -8.61 14.47 -13.18
C GLY A 203 -8.55 15.46 -12.01
N ASN A 204 -9.07 15.10 -10.86
CA ASN A 204 -8.86 15.91 -9.66
C ASN A 204 -7.56 15.46 -8.96
N PHE A 205 -6.46 16.09 -9.29
CA PHE A 205 -5.14 15.80 -8.72
C PHE A 205 -4.93 16.46 -7.34
N ASN A 206 -5.87 17.29 -6.88
CA ASN A 206 -5.80 17.96 -5.59
C ASN A 206 -6.42 17.10 -4.47
N VAL A 207 -5.99 15.84 -4.40
CA VAL A 207 -6.46 14.86 -3.42
C VAL A 207 -5.37 14.54 -2.42
N HIS A 208 -5.76 14.44 -1.14
CA HIS A 208 -4.87 14.00 -0.06
C HIS A 208 -5.64 13.07 0.88
N VAL A 209 -5.04 11.95 1.24
CA VAL A 209 -5.61 10.97 2.16
C VAL A 209 -4.84 11.04 3.47
N ALA A 210 -5.47 11.64 4.48
CA ALA A 210 -4.92 11.64 5.84
C ALA A 210 -5.23 10.31 6.52
N VAL A 211 -4.19 9.51 6.79
CA VAL A 211 -4.22 8.27 7.56
C VAL A 211 -3.17 8.39 8.65
N ASN A 212 -3.60 8.34 9.91
CA ASN A 212 -2.70 8.49 11.06
C ASN A 212 -2.17 7.14 11.57
N GLN A 213 -2.19 6.11 10.75
CA GLN A 213 -1.70 4.77 11.06
C GLN A 213 -0.23 4.66 10.64
N LYS A 214 0.57 3.93 11.45
CA LYS A 214 2.00 3.66 11.16
C LYS A 214 2.22 2.24 10.65
N ASP A 215 1.15 1.59 10.18
CA ASP A 215 1.12 0.26 9.60
C ASP A 215 1.16 0.30 8.06
N GLU A 216 0.89 -0.83 7.42
CA GLU A 216 0.85 -0.97 5.97
C GLU A 216 -0.20 -0.07 5.30
N LEU A 217 -1.29 0.25 6.01
CA LEU A 217 -2.31 1.19 5.51
C LEU A 217 -1.79 2.63 5.51
N GLY A 218 -1.00 3.01 6.51
CA GLY A 218 -0.30 4.28 6.55
C GLY A 218 0.69 4.41 5.39
N GLN A 219 1.55 3.39 5.17
CA GLN A 219 2.49 3.36 4.06
C GLN A 219 1.79 3.43 2.69
N LEU A 220 0.65 2.75 2.54
CA LEU A 220 -0.15 2.80 1.31
C LEU A 220 -0.71 4.21 1.06
N ALA A 221 -1.18 4.88 2.12
CA ALA A 221 -1.69 6.25 2.01
C ALA A 221 -0.58 7.25 1.65
N ASP A 222 0.63 7.11 2.23
CA ASP A 222 1.78 7.94 1.90
C ASP A 222 2.23 7.73 0.45
N SER A 223 2.29 6.48 -0.01
CA SER A 223 2.61 6.14 -1.40
C SER A 223 1.57 6.71 -2.37
N PHE A 224 0.28 6.64 -2.02
CA PHE A 224 -0.79 7.25 -2.80
C PHE A 224 -0.65 8.78 -2.87
N ASN A 225 -0.37 9.43 -1.73
CA ASN A 225 -0.20 10.89 -1.67
C ASN A 225 1.01 11.36 -2.49
N HIS A 226 2.13 10.61 -2.45
CA HIS A 226 3.30 10.88 -3.28
C HIS A 226 2.96 10.78 -4.76
N MET A 227 2.33 9.68 -5.19
CA MET A 227 1.88 9.51 -6.58
C MET A 227 0.91 10.62 -7.03
N ALA A 228 -0.04 11.01 -6.17
CA ALA A 228 -0.98 12.10 -6.47
C ALA A 228 -0.25 13.44 -6.63
N GLY A 229 0.80 13.69 -5.83
CA GLY A 229 1.68 14.85 -5.94
C GLY A 229 2.42 14.90 -7.27
N GLU A 230 3.05 13.80 -7.68
CA GLU A 230 3.74 13.65 -8.96
C GLU A 230 2.80 13.89 -10.15
N LEU A 231 1.61 13.29 -10.12
CA LEU A 231 0.60 13.49 -11.17
C LEU A 231 0.10 14.93 -11.24
N LYS A 232 -0.05 15.60 -10.09
CA LYS A 232 -0.41 17.03 -10.04
C LYS A 232 0.67 17.89 -10.70
N GLN A 233 1.94 17.61 -10.40
CA GLN A 233 3.07 18.35 -10.98
C GLN A 233 3.15 18.13 -12.51
N LEU A 234 2.97 16.90 -12.97
CA LEU A 234 2.93 16.59 -14.41
C LEU A 234 1.80 17.32 -15.13
N GLU A 235 0.59 17.36 -14.55
CA GLU A 235 -0.55 18.06 -15.14
C GLU A 235 -0.32 19.57 -15.17
N GLN A 236 0.27 20.14 -14.11
CA GLN A 236 0.64 21.56 -14.09
C GLN A 236 1.66 21.87 -15.21
N MET A 237 2.73 21.07 -15.34
CA MET A 237 3.70 21.24 -16.42
C MET A 237 3.05 21.13 -17.80
N ARG A 238 2.09 20.22 -17.98
CA ARG A 238 1.33 20.09 -19.24
C ARG A 238 0.49 21.32 -19.54
N GLN A 239 -0.21 21.87 -18.53
CA GLN A 239 -1.04 23.07 -18.68
C GLN A 239 -0.18 24.31 -18.99
N ASP A 240 0.92 24.47 -18.26
CA ASP A 240 1.88 25.56 -18.50
C ASP A 240 2.48 25.48 -19.89
N PHE A 241 2.81 24.26 -20.36
CA PHE A 241 3.30 24.04 -21.73
C PHE A 241 2.25 24.50 -22.77
N VAL A 242 1.00 24.04 -22.66
CA VAL A 242 -0.06 24.41 -23.63
C VAL A 242 -0.32 25.93 -23.60
N SER A 243 -0.33 26.54 -22.44
CA SER A 243 -0.51 27.99 -22.28
C SER A 243 0.62 28.75 -22.94
N ASN A 244 1.88 28.39 -22.66
CA ASN A 244 3.06 29.06 -23.17
C ASN A 244 3.17 28.90 -24.71
N VAL A 245 2.89 27.70 -25.24
CA VAL A 245 2.80 27.48 -26.69
C VAL A 245 1.79 28.43 -27.33
N SER A 246 0.57 28.49 -26.75
CA SER A 246 -0.50 29.35 -27.26
C SER A 246 -0.08 30.82 -27.31
N HIS A 247 0.53 31.32 -26.24
CA HIS A 247 1.02 32.69 -26.16
C HIS A 247 2.14 32.99 -27.13
N GLU A 248 3.15 32.10 -27.28
CA GLU A 248 4.29 32.29 -28.19
C GLU A 248 3.89 32.21 -29.68
N PHE A 249 2.75 31.55 -30.03
CA PHE A 249 2.16 31.57 -31.35
C PHE A 249 1.26 32.80 -31.57
N GLN A 250 0.46 33.19 -30.59
CA GLN A 250 -0.54 34.26 -30.74
C GLN A 250 0.10 35.63 -30.99
N THR A 251 1.24 35.91 -30.34
CA THR A 251 1.95 37.21 -30.48
C THR A 251 2.39 37.47 -31.91
N PRO A 252 3.23 36.65 -32.56
CA PRO A 252 3.67 36.88 -33.94
C PRO A 252 2.51 36.83 -34.95
N LEU A 253 1.53 35.93 -34.76
CA LEU A 253 0.34 35.90 -35.62
C LEU A 253 -0.46 37.20 -35.57
N THR A 254 -0.59 37.80 -34.41
CA THR A 254 -1.26 39.10 -34.25
C THR A 254 -0.51 40.20 -34.94
N SER A 255 0.83 40.20 -34.83
CA SER A 255 1.72 41.15 -35.55
C SER A 255 1.58 41.01 -37.07
N ILE A 256 1.76 39.80 -37.61
CA ILE A 256 1.64 39.50 -39.04
C ILE A 256 0.25 39.95 -39.55
N ARG A 257 -0.82 39.59 -38.87
CA ARG A 257 -2.19 39.98 -39.25
C ARG A 257 -2.37 41.49 -39.23
N GLY A 258 -1.84 42.16 -38.19
CA GLY A 258 -1.93 43.62 -38.06
C GLY A 258 -1.24 44.38 -39.19
N PHE A 259 0.02 44.02 -39.47
CA PHE A 259 0.80 44.66 -40.56
C PHE A 259 0.27 44.27 -41.95
N SER A 260 -0.19 43.04 -42.14
CA SER A 260 -0.84 42.65 -43.40
C SER A 260 -2.14 43.43 -43.65
N LYS A 261 -2.92 43.72 -42.58
CA LYS A 261 -4.12 44.55 -42.68
C LYS A 261 -3.76 45.98 -42.99
N ALA A 262 -2.76 46.56 -42.32
CA ALA A 262 -2.28 47.93 -42.59
C ALA A 262 -1.80 48.09 -44.03
N LEU A 263 -1.04 47.12 -44.57
CA LEU A 263 -0.60 47.09 -45.97
C LEU A 263 -1.76 47.09 -47.01
N ARG A 264 -2.92 46.55 -46.64
CA ARG A 264 -4.09 46.43 -47.49
C ARG A 264 -5.00 47.65 -47.46
N GLU A 265 -5.13 48.32 -46.31
CA GLU A 265 -6.19 49.29 -46.01
C GLU A 265 -5.67 50.74 -46.03
N SER A 266 -4.37 51.03 -46.09
CA SER A 266 -3.78 52.34 -46.00
C SER A 266 -2.92 52.68 -47.22
N GLU A 267 -3.01 53.93 -47.69
CA GLU A 267 -1.97 54.50 -48.55
C GLU A 267 -0.76 54.81 -47.63
N ILE A 268 0.29 54.02 -47.75
CA ILE A 268 1.51 54.10 -46.95
C ILE A 268 2.69 54.41 -47.86
N GLU A 269 3.67 55.14 -47.33
CA GLU A 269 4.93 55.41 -48.02
C GLU A 269 5.69 54.08 -48.29
N GLU A 270 6.46 54.05 -49.37
CA GLU A 270 7.25 52.88 -49.75
C GLU A 270 8.22 52.41 -48.63
N SER A 271 8.78 53.37 -47.89
CA SER A 271 9.65 53.11 -46.76
C SER A 271 8.92 52.37 -45.59
N GLU A 272 7.70 52.75 -45.30
CA GLU A 272 6.86 52.06 -44.30
C GLU A 272 6.35 50.71 -44.80
N ARG A 273 6.05 50.63 -46.09
CA ARG A 273 5.65 49.36 -46.75
C ARG A 273 6.76 48.31 -46.61
N LEU A 274 7.98 48.66 -46.95
CA LEU A 274 9.14 47.79 -46.81
C LEU A 274 9.36 47.38 -45.35
N ARG A 275 9.26 48.31 -44.41
CA ARG A 275 9.38 48.01 -42.96
C ARG A 275 8.31 47.02 -42.48
N TYR A 276 7.06 47.15 -42.94
CA TYR A 276 5.99 46.21 -42.55
C TYR A 276 6.22 44.83 -43.12
N LEU A 277 6.73 44.72 -44.37
CA LEU A 277 7.11 43.47 -45.00
C LEU A 277 8.25 42.78 -44.22
N GLU A 278 9.29 43.54 -43.85
CA GLU A 278 10.39 43.02 -42.99
C GLU A 278 9.89 42.48 -41.63
N ILE A 279 8.92 43.17 -41.02
CA ILE A 279 8.34 42.68 -39.77
C ILE A 279 7.57 41.38 -40.01
N ILE A 280 6.78 41.30 -41.07
CA ILE A 280 6.01 40.08 -41.38
C ILE A 280 6.97 38.92 -41.67
N GLU A 281 8.04 39.12 -42.45
CA GLU A 281 9.06 38.12 -42.75
C GLU A 281 9.74 37.63 -41.45
N ARG A 282 10.21 38.56 -40.63
CA ARG A 282 10.84 38.23 -39.33
C ARG A 282 9.95 37.45 -38.39
N GLU A 283 8.67 37.83 -38.27
CA GLU A 283 7.74 37.10 -37.42
C GLU A 283 7.36 35.73 -38.01
N SER A 284 7.32 35.58 -39.34
CA SER A 284 7.12 34.29 -39.99
C SER A 284 8.30 33.33 -39.76
N ASP A 285 9.54 33.84 -39.89
CA ASP A 285 10.74 33.09 -39.56
C ASP A 285 10.81 32.67 -38.08
N ARG A 286 10.35 33.57 -37.19
CA ARG A 286 10.24 33.27 -35.78
C ARG A 286 9.26 32.12 -35.50
N LEU A 287 8.10 32.11 -36.16
CA LEU A 287 7.12 31.05 -36.08
C LEU A 287 7.66 29.71 -36.59
N SER A 288 8.37 29.74 -37.75
CA SER A 288 8.99 28.53 -38.30
C SER A 288 9.99 27.92 -37.31
N ARG A 289 10.91 28.74 -36.78
CA ARG A 289 11.87 28.26 -35.75
C ARG A 289 11.19 27.77 -34.47
N LEU A 290 10.11 28.39 -34.03
CA LEU A 290 9.35 27.93 -32.89
C LEU A 290 8.74 26.54 -33.16
N SER A 291 8.11 26.36 -34.32
CA SER A 291 7.53 25.07 -34.76
C SER A 291 8.60 23.96 -34.81
N ASP A 292 9.75 24.25 -35.44
CA ASP A 292 10.86 23.29 -35.56
C ASP A 292 11.39 22.86 -34.17
N ASN A 293 11.55 23.82 -33.26
CA ASN A 293 11.99 23.54 -31.90
C ASN A 293 10.97 22.70 -31.11
N LEU A 294 9.68 22.95 -31.30
CA LEU A 294 8.61 22.14 -30.67
C LEU A 294 8.58 20.72 -31.21
N LEU A 295 8.68 20.55 -32.54
CA LEU A 295 8.73 19.22 -33.16
C LEU A 295 9.97 18.44 -32.72
N LYS A 296 11.14 19.10 -32.65
CA LYS A 296 12.37 18.50 -32.14
C LYS A 296 12.22 18.08 -30.66
N LEU A 297 11.68 18.97 -29.81
CA LEU A 297 11.48 18.64 -28.40
C LEU A 297 10.52 17.45 -28.23
N ALA A 298 9.40 17.44 -28.95
CA ALA A 298 8.45 16.33 -28.94
C ALA A 298 9.09 15.02 -29.42
N SER A 299 9.93 15.07 -30.46
CA SER A 299 10.70 13.92 -30.95
C SER A 299 11.69 13.41 -29.89
N LEU A 300 12.47 14.31 -29.28
CA LEU A 300 13.45 13.96 -28.22
C LEU A 300 12.80 13.40 -26.93
N GLU A 301 11.53 13.69 -26.70
CA GLU A 301 10.77 13.19 -25.57
C GLU A 301 10.09 11.84 -25.83
N SER A 302 10.00 11.43 -27.09
CA SER A 302 9.46 10.13 -27.46
C SER A 302 10.37 8.99 -26.98
N GLU A 303 9.78 7.94 -26.40
CA GLU A 303 10.50 6.72 -26.00
C GLU A 303 11.21 6.03 -27.18
N HIS A 304 10.76 6.29 -28.40
CA HIS A 304 11.28 5.70 -29.64
C HIS A 304 12.13 6.70 -30.45
N HIS A 305 12.67 7.74 -29.79
CA HIS A 305 13.52 8.69 -30.49
C HIS A 305 14.75 7.98 -31.09
N PRO A 306 15.00 8.10 -32.41
CA PRO A 306 16.17 7.47 -33.04
C PRO A 306 17.44 8.12 -32.50
N PHE A 307 18.34 7.31 -31.96
CA PHE A 307 19.65 7.72 -31.50
C PHE A 307 20.69 7.05 -32.40
N ASN A 308 21.38 7.86 -33.24
CA ASN A 308 22.29 7.39 -34.27
C ASN A 308 23.74 7.77 -33.94
N PRO A 309 24.44 7.05 -33.06
CA PRO A 309 25.81 7.38 -32.72
C PRO A 309 26.76 7.11 -33.88
N THR A 310 27.55 8.11 -34.20
CA THR A 310 28.65 8.06 -35.20
C THR A 310 29.92 8.53 -34.54
N THR A 311 31.09 8.09 -35.06
CA THR A 311 32.37 8.58 -34.58
C THR A 311 32.82 9.77 -35.42
N PHE A 312 33.03 10.91 -34.76
CA PHE A 312 33.45 12.15 -35.45
C PHE A 312 34.41 12.97 -34.59
N ASP A 313 35.05 13.97 -35.22
CA ASP A 313 35.97 14.92 -34.60
C ASP A 313 35.14 16.06 -33.95
N LEU A 314 35.05 16.08 -32.63
CA LEU A 314 34.26 17.07 -31.88
C LEU A 314 34.82 18.49 -31.99
N ASP A 315 36.15 18.61 -31.96
CA ASP A 315 36.84 19.90 -32.14
C ASP A 315 36.51 20.54 -33.52
N GLU A 316 36.42 19.74 -34.56
CA GLU A 316 36.07 20.20 -35.91
C GLU A 316 34.60 20.63 -35.97
N GLN A 317 33.68 19.91 -35.29
CA GLN A 317 32.29 20.32 -35.21
C GLN A 317 32.15 21.69 -34.53
N LEU A 318 32.81 21.88 -33.37
CA LEU A 318 32.79 23.16 -32.66
C LEU A 318 33.37 24.31 -33.52
N ARG A 319 34.50 24.09 -34.23
CA ARG A 319 35.09 25.09 -35.15
C ARG A 319 34.12 25.49 -36.25
N ARG A 320 33.44 24.55 -36.90
CA ARG A 320 32.43 24.82 -37.93
C ARG A 320 31.30 25.71 -37.42
N ILE A 321 30.84 25.48 -36.18
CA ILE A 321 29.77 26.28 -35.58
C ILE A 321 30.26 27.70 -35.25
N VAL A 322 31.49 27.86 -34.76
CA VAL A 322 32.07 29.19 -34.57
C VAL A 322 32.17 29.98 -35.88
N VAL A 323 32.63 29.33 -36.93
CA VAL A 323 32.67 29.92 -38.29
C VAL A 323 31.26 30.25 -38.82
N PHE A 324 30.28 29.37 -38.58
CA PHE A 324 28.88 29.65 -38.95
C PHE A 324 28.32 30.93 -38.31
N TYR A 325 28.73 31.26 -37.08
CA TYR A 325 28.34 32.49 -36.40
C TYR A 325 29.28 33.70 -36.72
N GLU A 326 30.27 33.56 -37.60
CA GLU A 326 31.24 34.62 -37.92
C GLU A 326 30.59 35.94 -38.31
N PRO A 327 29.56 36.04 -39.17
CA PRO A 327 28.93 37.28 -39.50
C PRO A 327 28.39 38.04 -38.26
N LEU A 328 27.81 37.32 -37.29
CA LEU A 328 27.20 37.91 -36.12
C LEU A 328 28.22 38.32 -35.06
N TRP A 329 29.24 37.50 -34.78
CA TRP A 329 30.25 37.88 -33.80
C TRP A 329 31.24 38.90 -34.34
N SER A 330 31.51 38.92 -35.66
CA SER A 330 32.31 39.94 -36.32
C SER A 330 31.61 41.31 -36.30
N GLU A 331 30.30 41.38 -36.63
CA GLU A 331 29.49 42.60 -36.54
C GLU A 331 29.53 43.21 -35.13
N LYS A 332 29.50 42.37 -34.11
CA LYS A 332 29.61 42.78 -32.70
C LYS A 332 31.04 42.99 -32.23
N GLN A 333 32.06 42.80 -33.09
CA GLN A 333 33.48 42.90 -32.72
C GLN A 333 33.83 42.05 -31.49
N LEU A 334 33.29 40.83 -31.42
CA LEU A 334 33.56 39.92 -30.31
C LEU A 334 34.93 39.28 -30.49
N ASP A 335 35.68 39.15 -29.39
CA ASP A 335 36.91 38.40 -29.32
C ASP A 335 36.62 36.91 -29.05
N MET A 336 37.04 36.03 -29.95
CA MET A 336 36.75 34.56 -29.88
C MET A 336 38.05 33.80 -29.56
N ASP A 337 38.18 33.29 -28.35
CA ASP A 337 39.32 32.44 -27.95
C ASP A 337 38.94 30.95 -27.95
N LEU A 338 39.71 30.15 -28.70
CA LEU A 338 39.43 28.75 -28.96
C LEU A 338 40.57 27.86 -28.50
N SER A 339 40.32 27.01 -27.48
CA SER A 339 41.27 25.98 -27.04
C SER A 339 40.68 24.59 -27.30
N LEU A 340 40.80 24.13 -28.57
CA LEU A 340 40.14 22.93 -29.08
C LEU A 340 41.19 21.89 -29.56
N PRO A 341 41.73 21.06 -28.64
CA PRO A 341 42.57 19.92 -29.02
C PRO A 341 41.74 18.90 -29.82
N ARG A 342 42.41 18.09 -30.64
CA ARG A 342 41.73 17.04 -31.41
C ARG A 342 41.14 15.98 -30.50
N VAL A 343 39.82 15.74 -30.59
CA VAL A 343 39.12 14.76 -29.80
C VAL A 343 38.04 14.08 -30.65
N LYS A 344 38.12 12.75 -30.71
CA LYS A 344 37.07 11.92 -31.35
C LYS A 344 36.13 11.41 -30.29
N ILE A 345 34.84 11.51 -30.56
CA ILE A 345 33.79 10.94 -29.69
C ILE A 345 32.84 10.09 -30.55
N SER A 346 32.16 9.13 -29.89
CA SER A 346 31.07 8.37 -30.49
C SER A 346 29.76 8.87 -29.92
N ALA A 347 29.00 9.62 -30.69
CA ALA A 347 27.76 10.30 -30.26
C ALA A 347 26.87 10.58 -31.48
N ASP A 348 25.65 11.04 -31.26
CA ASP A 348 24.79 11.54 -32.33
C ASP A 348 25.26 12.94 -32.73
N ALA A 349 25.96 13.01 -33.90
CA ALA A 349 26.58 14.22 -34.37
C ALA A 349 25.57 15.35 -34.66
N ASP A 350 24.38 15.02 -35.16
CA ASP A 350 23.34 16.00 -35.48
C ASP A 350 22.71 16.58 -34.21
N GLN A 351 22.47 15.75 -33.22
CA GLN A 351 21.96 16.22 -31.93
C GLN A 351 22.99 17.09 -31.20
N LEU A 352 24.27 16.69 -31.15
CA LEU A 352 25.32 17.52 -30.55
C LEU A 352 25.57 18.80 -31.30
N ASN A 353 25.44 18.80 -32.61
CA ASN A 353 25.47 20.03 -33.41
C ASN A 353 24.43 21.05 -32.93
N GLN A 354 23.23 20.59 -32.62
CA GLN A 354 22.16 21.42 -32.04
C GLN A 354 22.52 21.99 -30.66
N VAL A 355 23.20 21.19 -29.82
CA VAL A 355 23.68 21.66 -28.50
C VAL A 355 24.61 22.86 -28.67
N TRP A 356 25.63 22.69 -29.52
CA TRP A 356 26.63 23.74 -29.72
C TRP A 356 26.03 24.98 -30.42
N MET A 357 25.14 24.79 -31.38
CA MET A 357 24.41 25.89 -32.03
C MET A 357 23.64 26.73 -30.98
N ASN A 358 22.96 26.07 -30.04
CA ASN A 358 22.22 26.79 -28.99
C ASN A 358 23.15 27.49 -27.98
N LEU A 359 24.19 26.81 -27.48
CA LEU A 359 25.10 27.39 -26.50
C LEU A 359 25.93 28.52 -27.04
N ILE A 360 26.59 28.31 -28.21
CA ILE A 360 27.43 29.31 -28.86
C ILE A 360 26.56 30.45 -29.37
N GLY A 361 25.40 30.17 -29.99
CA GLY A 361 24.46 31.18 -30.41
C GLY A 361 23.97 32.08 -29.26
N ASN A 362 23.70 31.50 -28.06
CA ASN A 362 23.39 32.27 -26.89
C ASN A 362 24.57 33.14 -26.41
N ALA A 363 25.80 32.63 -26.40
CA ALA A 363 26.98 33.39 -26.06
C ALA A 363 27.13 34.59 -26.98
N VAL A 364 27.09 34.40 -28.33
CA VAL A 364 27.16 35.50 -29.30
C VAL A 364 26.05 36.53 -29.12
N LYS A 365 24.84 36.06 -28.82
CA LYS A 365 23.65 36.89 -28.69
C LYS A 365 23.71 37.79 -27.44
N PHE A 366 24.09 37.25 -26.30
CA PHE A 366 24.04 37.94 -25.02
C PHE A 366 25.33 38.64 -24.61
N THR A 367 26.41 38.46 -25.36
CA THR A 367 27.64 39.22 -25.20
C THR A 367 27.49 40.61 -25.83
N PRO A 368 27.86 41.68 -25.11
CA PRO A 368 27.84 43.05 -25.68
C PRO A 368 28.91 43.24 -26.76
N VAL A 369 28.78 44.31 -27.51
CA VAL A 369 29.79 44.72 -28.54
C VAL A 369 31.17 44.85 -27.86
N GLY A 370 32.21 44.30 -28.49
CA GLY A 370 33.57 44.27 -27.97
C GLY A 370 33.81 43.29 -26.82
N GLY A 371 32.83 42.40 -26.54
CA GLY A 371 32.95 41.39 -25.52
C GLY A 371 33.81 40.21 -25.93
N HIS A 372 33.94 39.24 -25.03
CA HIS A 372 34.82 38.10 -25.19
C HIS A 372 34.08 36.77 -24.98
N ILE A 373 34.33 35.78 -25.82
CA ILE A 373 33.80 34.43 -25.74
C ILE A 373 34.94 33.42 -25.78
N PHE A 374 34.97 32.52 -24.78
CA PHE A 374 35.97 31.47 -24.66
C PHE A 374 35.34 30.10 -24.82
N ILE A 375 35.86 29.27 -25.73
CA ILE A 375 35.41 27.89 -25.95
C ILE A 375 36.60 26.96 -25.75
N LYS A 376 36.48 26.06 -24.75
CA LYS A 376 37.54 25.13 -24.39
C LYS A 376 37.03 23.69 -24.40
N LEU A 377 37.83 22.79 -24.92
CA LEU A 377 37.61 21.36 -24.93
C LEU A 377 38.75 20.70 -24.11
N VAL A 378 38.39 19.89 -23.13
CA VAL A 378 39.34 19.20 -22.24
C VAL A 378 39.04 17.71 -22.28
N PRO A 379 39.88 16.89 -22.93
CA PRO A 379 39.75 15.45 -22.89
C PRO A 379 40.21 14.92 -21.51
N LEU A 380 39.40 14.11 -20.90
CA LEU A 380 39.68 13.32 -19.71
C LEU A 380 39.80 11.84 -20.12
N ARG A 381 40.09 10.96 -19.17
CA ARG A 381 40.30 9.53 -19.47
C ARG A 381 39.08 8.82 -20.08
N ASP A 382 37.87 9.11 -19.59
CA ASP A 382 36.60 8.45 -19.93
C ASP A 382 35.52 9.44 -20.39
N ARG A 383 35.80 10.74 -20.37
CA ARG A 383 34.85 11.83 -20.68
C ARG A 383 35.57 12.98 -21.36
N VAL A 384 34.75 13.85 -21.96
CA VAL A 384 35.22 15.12 -22.49
C VAL A 384 34.41 16.24 -21.84
N GLN A 385 35.08 17.30 -21.49
CA GLN A 385 34.50 18.54 -20.98
C GLN A 385 34.57 19.63 -22.03
N ILE A 386 33.44 20.29 -22.23
CA ILE A 386 33.31 21.41 -23.15
C ILE A 386 32.83 22.62 -22.37
N TRP A 387 33.60 23.67 -22.42
CA TRP A 387 33.35 24.94 -21.75
C TRP A 387 32.97 25.96 -22.81
N VAL A 388 31.81 26.64 -22.65
CA VAL A 388 31.39 27.79 -23.40
C VAL A 388 31.18 28.92 -22.40
N GLN A 389 32.05 29.92 -22.45
CA GLN A 389 32.03 31.04 -21.50
C GLN A 389 31.94 32.34 -22.24
N ASP A 390 31.14 33.27 -21.75
CA ASP A 390 30.99 34.64 -22.23
C ASP A 390 31.15 35.65 -21.08
N ASN A 391 31.45 36.91 -21.40
CA ASN A 391 31.44 38.03 -20.48
C ASN A 391 30.18 38.90 -20.67
N GLY A 392 29.07 38.30 -21.02
CA GLY A 392 27.79 38.93 -21.28
C GLY A 392 27.01 39.41 -20.05
N ILE A 393 25.72 39.57 -20.23
CA ILE A 393 24.81 40.09 -19.20
C ILE A 393 24.70 39.22 -17.93
N GLY A 394 25.11 37.95 -18.02
CA GLY A 394 24.99 36.99 -16.94
C GLY A 394 23.54 36.61 -16.59
N ILE A 395 23.42 35.71 -15.64
CA ILE A 395 22.16 35.11 -15.16
C ILE A 395 22.14 35.18 -13.64
N SER A 396 21.03 35.64 -13.07
CA SER A 396 20.85 35.70 -11.60
C SER A 396 20.88 34.30 -10.99
N GLU A 397 21.25 34.18 -9.73
CA GLU A 397 21.30 32.89 -9.01
C GLU A 397 19.91 32.19 -8.98
N GLU A 398 18.85 32.99 -8.83
CA GLU A 398 17.46 32.50 -8.83
C GLU A 398 17.06 31.89 -10.18
N ASP A 399 17.55 32.47 -11.29
CA ASP A 399 17.21 32.03 -12.63
C ASP A 399 18.02 30.80 -13.08
N GLN A 400 19.24 30.59 -12.58
CA GLN A 400 20.15 29.52 -13.02
C GLN A 400 19.52 28.13 -12.90
N GLY A 401 18.70 27.87 -11.88
CA GLY A 401 17.97 26.61 -11.72
C GLY A 401 16.88 26.39 -12.77
N ARG A 402 16.36 27.48 -13.35
CA ARG A 402 15.17 27.49 -14.20
C ARG A 402 15.43 27.67 -15.68
N ILE A 403 16.63 28.11 -16.09
CA ILE A 403 16.93 28.39 -17.50
C ILE A 403 16.80 27.18 -18.43
N PHE A 404 16.77 25.95 -17.89
CA PHE A 404 16.55 24.71 -18.62
C PHE A 404 15.06 24.31 -18.70
N GLU A 405 14.17 25.07 -18.01
CA GLU A 405 12.72 24.86 -18.12
C GLU A 405 12.24 25.33 -19.50
N ARG A 406 11.18 24.68 -20.01
CA ARG A 406 10.59 25.04 -21.31
C ARG A 406 9.96 26.42 -21.23
N PHE A 407 10.20 27.25 -22.28
CA PHE A 407 9.70 28.63 -22.40
C PHE A 407 10.22 29.60 -21.34
N TYR A 408 11.16 29.19 -20.50
CA TYR A 408 11.72 30.07 -19.51
C TYR A 408 12.63 31.13 -20.16
N LYS A 409 12.45 32.39 -19.80
CA LYS A 409 13.24 33.55 -20.26
C LYS A 409 13.52 34.44 -19.05
N VAL A 410 14.77 34.79 -18.84
CA VAL A 410 15.17 35.81 -17.86
C VAL A 410 14.58 37.16 -18.29
N ASP A 411 14.12 37.98 -17.31
CA ASP A 411 13.37 39.21 -17.61
C ASP A 411 14.09 40.19 -18.55
N GLN A 412 15.40 40.29 -18.49
CA GLN A 412 16.19 41.10 -19.43
C GLN A 412 16.17 40.55 -20.88
N ALA A 413 16.00 39.24 -21.03
CA ALA A 413 15.85 38.62 -22.35
C ALA A 413 14.41 38.78 -22.90
N ARG A 414 13.42 38.94 -22.03
CA ARG A 414 12.03 39.25 -22.42
C ARG A 414 11.91 40.62 -23.11
N GLN A 415 12.59 41.62 -22.59
CA GLN A 415 12.55 42.99 -23.16
C GLN A 415 13.15 43.10 -24.57
N ARG A 416 14.04 42.18 -24.94
CA ARG A 416 14.70 42.18 -26.26
C ARG A 416 14.03 41.26 -27.30
N ASP A 417 12.90 40.66 -26.95
CA ASP A 417 12.10 39.72 -27.80
C ASP A 417 12.91 38.62 -28.48
N THR A 418 13.91 38.09 -27.83
CA THR A 418 14.93 37.26 -28.44
C THR A 418 14.82 35.78 -27.99
N GLY A 419 14.12 34.96 -28.78
CA GLY A 419 14.11 33.51 -28.65
C GLY A 419 12.82 32.91 -28.04
N SER A 420 12.60 31.62 -28.24
CA SER A 420 11.43 30.89 -27.82
C SER A 420 11.50 30.38 -26.38
N GLY A 421 12.66 30.41 -25.70
CA GLY A 421 12.88 29.77 -24.42
C GLY A 421 12.95 28.24 -24.47
N LEU A 422 13.04 27.64 -25.65
CA LEU A 422 13.13 26.18 -25.84
C LEU A 422 14.56 25.68 -26.05
N GLY A 423 15.50 26.55 -26.42
CA GLY A 423 16.85 26.15 -26.82
C GLY A 423 17.63 25.44 -25.73
N LEU A 424 17.63 25.96 -24.49
CA LEU A 424 18.32 25.33 -23.37
C LEU A 424 17.60 24.06 -22.86
N ALA A 425 16.27 24.00 -22.95
CA ALA A 425 15.54 22.78 -22.68
C ALA A 425 15.89 21.64 -23.65
N ILE A 426 16.03 21.98 -24.95
CA ILE A 426 16.52 21.03 -25.99
C ILE A 426 17.95 20.59 -25.65
N VAL A 427 18.85 21.52 -25.30
CA VAL A 427 20.22 21.21 -24.90
C VAL A 427 20.24 20.21 -23.76
N ARG A 428 19.51 20.48 -22.68
CA ARG A 428 19.42 19.57 -21.51
C ARG A 428 18.97 18.18 -21.93
N LYS A 429 17.90 18.09 -22.73
CA LYS A 429 17.35 16.80 -23.17
C LYS A 429 18.33 16.01 -24.02
N ILE A 430 19.05 16.67 -24.95
CA ILE A 430 20.07 16.02 -25.77
C ILE A 430 21.24 15.51 -24.91
N ILE A 431 21.71 16.32 -23.98
CA ILE A 431 22.81 15.93 -23.07
C ILE A 431 22.40 14.73 -22.21
N ASP A 432 21.16 14.72 -21.69
CA ASP A 432 20.61 13.61 -20.91
C ASP A 432 20.55 12.31 -21.76
N LEU A 433 20.13 12.40 -23.03
CA LEU A 433 20.13 11.26 -23.97
C LEU A 433 21.56 10.72 -24.24
N HIS A 434 22.56 11.57 -24.17
CA HIS A 434 23.98 11.20 -24.30
C HIS A 434 24.60 10.77 -22.94
N GLN A 435 23.80 10.63 -21.88
CA GLN A 435 24.29 10.29 -20.51
C GLN A 435 25.36 11.27 -20.02
N GLY A 436 25.28 12.52 -20.48
CA GLY A 436 26.13 13.61 -20.07
C GLY A 436 25.53 14.46 -18.96
N THR A 437 26.26 15.51 -18.58
CA THR A 437 25.79 16.54 -17.66
C THR A 437 26.03 17.93 -18.23
N ILE A 438 25.14 18.87 -17.90
CA ILE A 438 25.33 20.29 -18.19
C ILE A 438 25.17 21.08 -16.90
N GLU A 439 26.17 21.92 -16.63
CA GLU A 439 26.19 22.84 -15.49
C GLU A 439 26.30 24.28 -16.00
N VAL A 440 25.70 25.21 -15.23
CA VAL A 440 25.82 26.64 -15.47
C VAL A 440 26.45 27.33 -14.27
N ARG A 441 27.36 28.24 -14.51
CA ARG A 441 27.89 29.20 -13.52
C ARG A 441 27.79 30.58 -14.12
N SER A 442 27.12 31.49 -13.46
CA SER A 442 26.88 32.82 -13.96
C SER A 442 26.75 33.80 -12.82
N GLU A 443 27.15 35.02 -13.08
CA GLU A 443 26.92 36.15 -12.20
C GLU A 443 26.41 37.32 -13.06
N GLN A 444 25.34 37.96 -12.58
CA GLN A 444 24.73 39.05 -13.31
C GLN A 444 25.73 40.21 -13.57
N GLY A 445 25.89 40.58 -14.83
CA GLY A 445 26.84 41.60 -15.25
C GLY A 445 28.29 41.10 -15.46
N LYS A 446 28.61 39.82 -15.15
CA LYS A 446 29.96 39.28 -15.34
C LYS A 446 30.05 38.18 -16.40
N GLY A 447 28.90 37.72 -16.90
CA GLY A 447 28.84 36.72 -17.96
C GLY A 447 28.37 35.34 -17.48
N THR A 448 28.37 34.38 -18.40
CA THR A 448 27.86 33.03 -18.19
C THR A 448 28.88 32.00 -18.68
N GLN A 449 28.97 30.89 -17.93
CA GLN A 449 29.80 29.75 -18.28
C GLN A 449 28.92 28.50 -18.26
N PHE A 450 28.84 27.79 -19.39
CA PHE A 450 28.27 26.45 -19.47
C PHE A 450 29.38 25.42 -19.50
N LEU A 451 29.25 24.38 -18.69
CA LEU A 451 30.11 23.20 -18.70
C LEU A 451 29.29 21.99 -19.11
N VAL A 452 29.59 21.45 -20.28
CA VAL A 452 29.03 20.19 -20.77
C VAL A 452 30.06 19.09 -20.57
N THR A 453 29.66 17.98 -19.93
CA THR A 453 30.49 16.78 -19.77
C THR A 453 29.82 15.61 -20.47
N LEU A 454 30.52 15.03 -21.43
CA LEU A 454 30.03 13.87 -22.22
C LEU A 454 30.94 12.67 -21.98
N PRO A 455 30.41 11.46 -21.91
CA PRO A 455 31.22 10.25 -21.87
C PRO A 455 31.89 10.03 -23.23
N ILE A 456 33.17 9.64 -23.25
CA ILE A 456 33.86 9.14 -24.46
C ILE A 456 33.52 7.65 -24.54
N LEU A 457 32.31 7.31 -25.03
CA LEU A 457 31.87 5.94 -25.13
C LEU A 457 32.26 5.31 -26.46
N THR A 458 32.94 4.18 -26.40
CA THR A 458 32.82 3.15 -27.42
C THR A 458 31.49 2.44 -27.14
N TYR A 459 30.41 2.83 -27.82
CA TYR A 459 29.11 2.15 -27.66
C TYR A 459 29.25 0.71 -28.16
N THR A 460 29.38 -0.24 -27.25
CA THR A 460 29.08 -1.63 -27.54
C THR A 460 27.54 -1.74 -27.57
N LEU A 461 26.95 -1.82 -28.75
CA LEU A 461 25.54 -2.14 -28.95
C LEU A 461 25.24 -3.41 -28.17
N LYS A 462 24.54 -3.30 -27.03
CA LYS A 462 23.83 -4.43 -26.45
C LYS A 462 22.73 -4.81 -27.47
N LYS A 463 22.96 -5.87 -28.23
CA LYS A 463 21.89 -6.57 -28.95
C LYS A 463 20.88 -7.04 -27.91
N SER A 464 19.68 -6.47 -27.94
CA SER A 464 18.48 -7.00 -27.27
C SER A 464 17.92 -8.16 -28.06
#